data_273de0e925a575708633bea2c88d6e33
#
_entry.id   273de0e925a575708633bea2c88d6e33
#
_cell.length_a   1.000
_cell.length_b   1.000
_cell.length_c   1.000
_cell.angle_alpha   90.00
_cell.angle_beta   90.00
_cell.angle_gamma   90.00
#
_symmetry.space_group_name_H-M   'P 1'
#
loop_
_entity.id
_entity.type
_entity.pdbx_description
1 polymer ?
#
loop_
_entity_poly.entity_id
_entity_poly.type
_entity_poly.pdbx_seq_one_letter_code
_entity_poly.pdbx_strand_id
1 'polypeptide(L)'
;MRFTGEASTFLFNTMASMLFTFLRYQIKGNENICFAGDDMCSSKKLTISNEYQNFLKKIKLKAKVQHTVKPTFCGWHLSPDGIYKKPQLVFERMCIAKETNNLQNCIDSYAIEVSYAYKMGERVTARMDEEELGAYYGCVRTIIKNKHLLKSDVKALYESLE
;
A
#
# COMPACT_ATOMS: atom_id res chain seq x y z
N MET A 1 -9.13 -21.97 10.27
CA MET A 1 -8.68 -20.58 10.53
C MET A 1 -7.18 -20.57 10.72
N ARG A 2 -6.45 -19.64 10.07
CA ARG A 2 -4.99 -19.52 10.20
C ARG A 2 -4.66 -18.28 11.03
N PHE A 3 -3.79 -18.42 12.02
CA PHE A 3 -3.38 -17.29 12.85
C PHE A 3 -2.37 -16.40 12.15
N THR A 4 -2.46 -15.09 12.38
CA THR A 4 -1.46 -14.12 11.92
C THR A 4 -0.11 -14.46 12.57
N GLY A 5 0.95 -14.53 11.77
CA GLY A 5 2.30 -14.85 12.24
C GLY A 5 2.67 -16.34 12.19
N GLU A 6 1.76 -17.23 11.81
CA GLU A 6 2.13 -18.60 11.50
C GLU A 6 3.12 -18.63 10.32
N ALA A 7 4.02 -19.61 10.33
CA ALA A 7 4.93 -19.84 9.22
C ALA A 7 4.18 -19.99 7.89
N SER A 8 4.63 -19.28 6.87
CA SER A 8 4.03 -19.30 5.53
C SER A 8 2.60 -18.76 5.41
N THR A 9 2.06 -18.06 6.41
CA THR A 9 0.72 -17.46 6.34
C THR A 9 0.56 -16.56 5.12
N PHE A 10 1.53 -15.68 4.86
CA PHE A 10 1.54 -14.81 3.69
C PHE A 10 1.50 -15.60 2.38
N LEU A 11 2.32 -16.63 2.25
CA LEU A 11 2.37 -17.47 1.05
C LEU A 11 1.03 -18.18 0.80
N PHE A 12 0.49 -18.84 1.83
CA PHE A 12 -0.77 -19.56 1.69
C PHE A 12 -1.96 -18.63 1.43
N ASN A 13 -2.01 -17.47 2.07
CA ASN A 13 -3.05 -16.48 1.79
C ASN A 13 -2.94 -15.93 0.36
N THR A 14 -1.73 -15.72 -0.13
CA THR A 14 -1.50 -15.31 -1.52
C THR A 14 -1.97 -16.38 -2.50
N MET A 15 -1.61 -17.65 -2.27
CA MET A 15 -2.05 -18.77 -3.10
C MET A 15 -3.58 -18.92 -3.09
N ALA A 16 -4.22 -18.79 -1.93
CA ALA A 16 -5.66 -18.85 -1.81
C ALA A 16 -6.34 -17.68 -2.55
N SER A 17 -5.81 -16.48 -2.42
CA SER A 17 -6.29 -15.29 -3.13
C SER A 17 -6.22 -15.48 -4.66
N MET A 18 -5.12 -16.04 -5.15
CA MET A 18 -4.96 -16.38 -6.57
C MET A 18 -6.00 -17.41 -7.01
N LEU A 19 -6.15 -18.51 -6.26
CA LEU A 19 -7.11 -19.57 -6.57
C LEU A 19 -8.53 -19.02 -6.67
N PHE A 20 -8.96 -18.26 -5.67
CA PHE A 20 -10.33 -17.70 -5.66
C PHE A 20 -10.55 -16.69 -6.77
N THR A 21 -9.55 -15.91 -7.11
CA THR A 21 -9.62 -14.96 -8.23
C THR A 21 -9.80 -15.72 -9.56
N PHE A 22 -9.02 -16.77 -9.79
CA PHE A 22 -9.12 -17.58 -11.01
C PHE A 22 -10.42 -18.37 -11.10
N LEU A 23 -11.00 -18.75 -9.99
CA LEU A 23 -12.33 -19.40 -9.97
C LEU A 23 -13.47 -18.41 -10.19
N ARG A 24 -13.33 -17.18 -9.68
CA ARG A 24 -14.40 -16.17 -9.74
C ARG A 24 -14.46 -15.44 -11.08
N TYR A 25 -13.33 -15.19 -11.70
CA TYR A 25 -13.22 -14.35 -12.89
C TYR A 25 -12.70 -15.10 -14.11
N GLN A 26 -13.16 -14.65 -15.28
CA GLN A 26 -12.60 -15.09 -16.56
C GLN A 26 -11.31 -14.34 -16.81
N ILE A 27 -10.18 -15.00 -16.66
CA ILE A 27 -8.85 -14.41 -16.89
C ILE A 27 -8.29 -14.97 -18.18
N LYS A 28 -8.02 -14.07 -19.14
CA LYS A 28 -7.59 -14.41 -20.51
C LYS A 28 -6.07 -14.41 -20.68
N GLY A 29 -5.33 -13.96 -19.65
CA GLY A 29 -3.87 -13.88 -19.69
C GLY A 29 -3.29 -12.55 -20.14
N ASN A 30 -4.14 -11.56 -20.46
CA ASN A 30 -3.71 -10.21 -20.84
C ASN A 30 -4.02 -9.16 -19.76
N GLU A 31 -4.43 -9.59 -18.58
CA GLU A 31 -4.68 -8.75 -17.41
C GLU A 31 -3.43 -8.69 -16.53
N ASN A 32 -3.10 -7.49 -16.07
CA ASN A 32 -2.07 -7.31 -15.06
C ASN A 32 -2.74 -7.38 -13.69
N ILE A 33 -2.38 -8.37 -12.89
CA ILE A 33 -2.96 -8.60 -11.56
C ILE A 33 -1.83 -8.76 -10.56
N CYS A 34 -1.93 -8.05 -9.45
CA CYS A 34 -1.02 -8.16 -8.31
C CYS A 34 -1.70 -8.89 -7.16
N PHE A 35 -1.00 -9.82 -6.52
CA PHE A 35 -1.45 -10.55 -5.34
C PHE A 35 -0.43 -10.43 -4.22
N ALA A 36 -0.90 -10.15 -3.02
CA ALA A 36 -0.07 -10.18 -1.81
C ALA A 36 -0.96 -10.46 -0.59
N GLY A 37 -0.83 -11.65 -0.01
CA GLY A 37 -1.72 -12.08 1.06
C GLY A 37 -3.18 -12.02 0.62
N ASP A 38 -3.99 -11.30 1.38
CA ASP A 38 -5.41 -11.10 1.11
C ASP A 38 -5.69 -10.01 0.05
N ASP A 39 -4.69 -9.21 -0.28
CA ASP A 39 -4.84 -8.09 -1.22
C ASP A 39 -4.68 -8.54 -2.67
N MET A 40 -5.54 -8.00 -3.52
CA MET A 40 -5.46 -8.16 -4.97
C MET A 40 -5.80 -6.83 -5.64
N CYS A 41 -5.06 -6.51 -6.70
CA CYS A 41 -5.33 -5.35 -7.55
C CYS A 41 -5.21 -5.76 -9.02
N SER A 42 -6.18 -5.35 -9.83
CA SER A 42 -6.17 -5.60 -11.28
C SER A 42 -6.19 -4.29 -12.05
N SER A 43 -5.43 -4.23 -13.13
CA SER A 43 -5.40 -3.08 -14.05
C SER A 43 -6.70 -2.87 -14.84
N LYS A 44 -7.57 -3.88 -14.86
CA LYS A 44 -8.85 -3.86 -15.59
C LYS A 44 -9.96 -4.42 -14.72
N LYS A 45 -11.19 -3.99 -15.02
CA LYS A 45 -12.37 -4.65 -14.48
C LYS A 45 -12.42 -6.08 -15.01
N LEU A 46 -12.44 -7.05 -14.09
CA LEU A 46 -12.51 -8.46 -14.44
C LEU A 46 -13.97 -8.89 -14.66
N THR A 47 -14.19 -9.75 -15.62
CA THR A 47 -15.52 -10.32 -15.91
C THR A 47 -15.76 -11.54 -15.03
N ILE A 48 -16.90 -11.57 -14.34
CA ILE A 48 -17.28 -12.70 -13.49
C ILE A 48 -17.54 -13.95 -14.34
N SER A 49 -16.93 -15.06 -13.92
CA SER A 49 -17.19 -16.39 -14.50
C SER A 49 -18.41 -17.03 -13.81
N ASN A 50 -19.26 -17.67 -14.59
CA ASN A 50 -20.42 -18.41 -14.06
C ASN A 50 -20.10 -19.88 -13.75
N GLU A 51 -18.93 -20.35 -14.17
CA GLU A 51 -18.56 -21.77 -14.12
C GLU A 51 -18.50 -22.34 -12.71
N TYR A 52 -17.91 -21.56 -11.77
CA TYR A 52 -17.67 -22.03 -10.40
C TYR A 52 -18.55 -21.35 -9.35
N GLN A 53 -19.60 -20.64 -9.75
CA GLN A 53 -20.42 -19.85 -8.82
C GLN A 53 -21.05 -20.69 -7.69
N ASN A 54 -21.54 -21.88 -8.00
CA ASN A 54 -22.15 -22.76 -6.99
C ASN A 54 -21.12 -23.25 -5.97
N PHE A 55 -19.91 -23.52 -6.41
CA PHE A 55 -18.80 -23.88 -5.53
C PHE A 55 -18.41 -22.72 -4.61
N LEU A 56 -18.25 -21.52 -5.17
CA LEU A 56 -17.87 -20.31 -4.40
C LEU A 56 -18.94 -19.94 -3.37
N LYS A 57 -20.23 -20.12 -3.69
CA LYS A 57 -21.32 -19.91 -2.73
C LYS A 57 -21.25 -20.85 -1.53
N LYS A 58 -20.84 -22.12 -1.74
CA LYS A 58 -20.68 -23.10 -0.66
C LYS A 58 -19.57 -22.73 0.32
N ILE A 59 -18.49 -22.12 -0.17
CA ILE A 59 -17.34 -21.70 0.65
C ILE A 59 -17.67 -20.46 1.51
N LYS A 60 -18.73 -19.71 1.17
CA LYS A 60 -19.18 -18.49 1.89
C LYS A 60 -18.09 -17.42 2.03
N LEU A 61 -17.19 -17.33 1.07
CA LEU A 61 -16.17 -16.28 1.05
C LEU A 61 -16.80 -14.93 0.73
N LYS A 62 -16.44 -13.94 1.54
CA LYS A 62 -16.82 -12.54 1.32
C LYS A 62 -15.62 -11.80 0.71
N ALA A 63 -15.72 -11.44 -0.55
CA ALA A 63 -14.73 -10.58 -1.19
C ALA A 63 -15.28 -9.15 -1.26
N LYS A 64 -14.51 -8.19 -0.74
CA LYS A 64 -14.78 -6.76 -0.95
C LYS A 64 -14.10 -6.36 -2.25
N VAL A 65 -14.88 -6.09 -3.28
CA VAL A 65 -14.36 -5.64 -4.57
C VAL A 65 -14.76 -4.18 -4.78
N GLN A 66 -13.79 -3.35 -5.08
CA GLN A 66 -13.98 -1.93 -5.35
C GLN A 66 -13.41 -1.60 -6.73
N HIS A 67 -14.21 -0.90 -7.54
CA HIS A 67 -13.75 -0.33 -8.81
C HIS A 67 -13.48 1.14 -8.60
N THR A 68 -12.26 1.58 -8.83
CA THR A 68 -11.83 2.95 -8.56
C THR A 68 -10.79 3.41 -9.57
N VAL A 69 -10.72 4.73 -9.77
CA VAL A 69 -9.65 5.38 -10.55
C VAL A 69 -8.42 5.69 -9.70
N LYS A 70 -8.53 5.51 -8.38
CA LYS A 70 -7.42 5.66 -7.42
C LYS A 70 -7.17 4.34 -6.68
N PRO A 71 -6.64 3.30 -7.35
CA PRO A 71 -6.45 2.00 -6.73
C PRO A 71 -5.36 2.03 -5.68
N THR A 72 -5.55 1.20 -4.65
CA THR A 72 -4.57 0.98 -3.60
C THR A 72 -4.23 -0.50 -3.50
N PHE A 73 -2.97 -0.79 -3.16
CA PHE A 73 -2.49 -2.15 -2.98
C PHE A 73 -1.43 -2.17 -1.87
N CYS A 74 -1.66 -2.98 -0.85
CA CYS A 74 -0.76 -3.11 0.31
C CYS A 74 -0.40 -1.77 0.98
N GLY A 75 -1.32 -0.82 0.99
CA GLY A 75 -1.10 0.51 1.57
C GLY A 75 -0.41 1.51 0.65
N TRP A 76 -0.21 1.16 -0.63
CA TRP A 76 0.34 2.04 -1.65
C TRP A 76 -0.73 2.49 -2.63
N HIS A 77 -0.73 3.76 -2.98
CA HIS A 77 -1.49 4.27 -4.11
C HIS A 77 -0.76 3.94 -5.40
N LEU A 78 -1.49 3.37 -6.36
CA LEU A 78 -0.97 3.04 -7.69
C LEU A 78 -1.42 4.10 -8.68
N SER A 79 -0.48 4.67 -9.44
CA SER A 79 -0.79 5.67 -10.46
C SER A 79 0.13 5.54 -11.67
N PRO A 80 -0.24 6.12 -12.82
CA PRO A 80 0.64 6.14 -13.99
C PRO A 80 1.97 6.87 -13.76
N ASP A 81 2.01 7.81 -12.81
CA ASP A 81 3.21 8.58 -12.46
C ASP A 81 4.14 7.84 -11.49
N GLY A 82 3.63 6.78 -10.87
CA GLY A 82 4.36 5.98 -9.90
C GLY A 82 3.52 5.57 -8.71
N ILE A 83 4.16 4.99 -7.72
CA ILE A 83 3.51 4.52 -6.49
C ILE A 83 3.94 5.39 -5.31
N TYR A 84 3.03 5.61 -4.38
CA TYR A 84 3.33 6.29 -3.13
C TYR A 84 2.53 5.69 -1.96
N LYS A 85 3.15 5.63 -0.80
CA LYS A 85 2.52 5.10 0.42
C LYS A 85 1.39 6.02 0.86
N LYS A 86 0.30 5.45 1.37
CA LYS A 86 -0.79 6.24 1.98
C LYS A 86 -0.23 7.14 3.09
N PRO A 87 -0.28 8.46 2.96
CA PRO A 87 0.33 9.37 3.93
C PRO A 87 -0.21 9.21 5.34
N GLN A 88 -1.50 8.94 5.48
CA GLN A 88 -2.14 8.75 6.80
C GLN A 88 -1.54 7.57 7.56
N LEU A 89 -1.27 6.46 6.87
CA LEU A 89 -0.68 5.27 7.50
C LEU A 89 0.73 5.55 8.02
N VAL A 90 1.52 6.25 7.22
CA VAL A 90 2.90 6.61 7.61
C VAL A 90 2.88 7.59 8.77
N PHE A 91 2.04 8.62 8.69
CA PHE A 91 1.92 9.65 9.72
C PHE A 91 1.48 9.07 11.06
N GLU A 92 0.46 8.22 11.08
CA GLU A 92 -0.01 7.53 12.29
C GLU A 92 1.09 6.68 12.92
N ARG A 93 1.82 5.92 12.12
CA ARG A 93 2.94 5.10 12.60
C ARG A 93 4.08 5.95 13.15
N MET A 94 4.38 7.08 12.53
CA MET A 94 5.38 8.02 13.04
C MET A 94 4.96 8.62 14.38
N CYS A 95 3.69 8.98 14.54
CA CYS A 95 3.15 9.48 15.81
C CYS A 95 3.27 8.43 16.92
N ILE A 96 2.90 7.18 16.65
CA ILE A 96 3.03 6.07 17.59
C ILE A 96 4.50 5.84 17.96
N ALA A 97 5.39 5.84 16.98
CA ALA A 97 6.81 5.67 17.21
C ALA A 97 7.40 6.80 18.09
N LYS A 98 6.93 8.02 17.92
CA LYS A 98 7.31 9.17 18.75
C LYS A 98 6.82 9.02 20.18
N GLU A 99 5.56 8.63 20.38
CA GLU A 99 4.98 8.39 21.70
C GLU A 99 5.67 7.27 22.49
N THR A 100 6.12 6.23 21.79
CA THR A 100 6.83 5.08 22.36
C THR A 100 8.35 5.27 22.44
N ASN A 101 8.87 6.47 22.15
CA ASN A 101 10.30 6.78 22.10
C ASN A 101 11.11 5.85 21.18
N ASN A 102 10.51 5.37 20.10
CA ASN A 102 11.11 4.43 19.15
C ASN A 102 11.39 5.06 17.77
N LEU A 103 11.16 6.36 17.61
CA LEU A 103 11.28 7.03 16.32
C LEU A 103 12.69 6.89 15.72
N GLN A 104 13.72 7.02 16.54
CA GLN A 104 15.12 6.89 16.11
C GLN A 104 15.45 5.54 15.45
N ASN A 105 14.72 4.46 15.78
CA ASN A 105 14.95 3.13 15.24
C ASN A 105 14.23 2.88 13.92
N CYS A 106 13.19 3.66 13.60
CA CYS A 106 12.34 3.41 12.44
C CYS A 106 12.18 4.61 11.49
N ILE A 107 12.73 5.78 11.84
CA ILE A 107 12.57 6.99 11.02
C ILE A 107 13.13 6.85 9.60
N ASP A 108 14.22 6.12 9.43
CA ASP A 108 14.78 5.87 8.09
C ASP A 108 13.81 5.14 7.19
N SER A 109 13.14 4.11 7.72
CA SER A 109 12.13 3.35 6.98
C SER A 109 10.96 4.23 6.54
N TYR A 110 10.47 5.07 7.43
CA TYR A 110 9.38 6.01 7.11
C TYR A 110 9.83 7.07 6.12
N ALA A 111 11.04 7.60 6.28
CA ALA A 111 11.60 8.57 5.36
C ALA A 111 11.76 7.99 3.95
N ILE A 112 12.17 6.74 3.82
CA ILE A 112 12.24 6.04 2.53
C ILE A 112 10.84 5.88 1.92
N GLU A 113 9.84 5.46 2.69
CA GLU A 113 8.46 5.33 2.20
C GLU A 113 7.91 6.67 1.68
N VAL A 114 8.11 7.76 2.41
CA VAL A 114 7.66 9.11 2.02
C VAL A 114 8.45 9.65 0.83
N SER A 115 9.70 9.25 0.65
CA SER A 115 10.57 9.76 -0.41
C SER A 115 10.02 9.50 -1.82
N TYR A 116 9.24 8.45 -2.02
CA TYR A 116 8.62 8.16 -3.31
C TYR A 116 7.65 9.28 -3.73
N ALA A 117 6.76 9.68 -2.82
CA ALA A 117 5.86 10.81 -3.05
C ALA A 117 6.64 12.13 -3.20
N TYR A 118 7.64 12.32 -2.36
CA TYR A 118 8.47 13.53 -2.39
C TYR A 118 9.19 13.72 -3.72
N LYS A 119 9.79 12.66 -4.27
CA LYS A 119 10.47 12.70 -5.57
C LYS A 119 9.54 12.99 -6.74
N MET A 120 8.30 12.55 -6.67
CA MET A 120 7.29 12.82 -7.70
C MET A 120 6.70 14.22 -7.63
N GLY A 121 6.82 14.91 -6.48
CA GLY A 121 6.43 16.30 -6.30
C GLY A 121 4.97 16.59 -6.64
N GLU A 122 4.72 17.64 -7.41
CA GLU A 122 3.36 18.10 -7.73
C GLU A 122 2.50 17.07 -8.45
N ARG A 123 3.08 16.16 -9.21
CA ARG A 123 2.33 15.09 -9.90
C ARG A 123 1.56 14.20 -8.93
N VAL A 124 2.08 14.02 -7.74
CA VAL A 124 1.46 13.22 -6.69
C VAL A 124 0.62 14.07 -5.76
N THR A 125 1.11 15.24 -5.33
CA THR A 125 0.34 16.13 -4.44
C THR A 125 -0.95 16.61 -5.08
N ALA A 126 -0.99 16.80 -6.40
CA ALA A 126 -2.20 17.14 -7.14
C ALA A 126 -3.28 16.03 -7.09
N ARG A 127 -2.90 14.80 -6.79
CA ARG A 127 -3.82 13.64 -6.64
C ARG A 127 -4.35 13.48 -5.22
N MET A 128 -3.74 14.15 -4.25
CA MET A 128 -4.09 14.06 -2.84
C MET A 128 -5.26 15.00 -2.52
N ASP A 129 -6.20 14.55 -1.68
CA ASP A 129 -7.18 15.41 -1.07
C ASP A 129 -6.57 16.21 0.11
N GLU A 130 -7.36 17.08 0.75
CA GLU A 130 -6.88 17.92 1.86
C GLU A 130 -6.37 17.08 3.05
N GLU A 131 -7.05 15.99 3.37
CA GLU A 131 -6.68 15.10 4.47
C GLU A 131 -5.36 14.38 4.18
N GLU A 132 -5.20 13.84 2.97
CA GLU A 132 -3.96 13.21 2.53
C GLU A 132 -2.80 14.21 2.50
N LEU A 133 -3.02 15.42 1.99
CA LEU A 133 -2.02 16.48 1.97
C LEU A 133 -1.58 16.87 3.38
N GLY A 134 -2.53 17.01 4.31
CA GLY A 134 -2.22 17.29 5.71
C GLY A 134 -1.32 16.23 6.34
N ALA A 135 -1.65 14.96 6.12
CA ALA A 135 -0.84 13.83 6.58
C ALA A 135 0.54 13.79 5.90
N TYR A 136 0.58 14.00 4.59
CA TYR A 136 1.84 14.04 3.83
C TYR A 136 2.78 15.12 4.33
N TYR A 137 2.32 16.35 4.45
CA TYR A 137 3.12 17.45 4.98
C TYR A 137 3.49 17.25 6.45
N GLY A 138 2.63 16.60 7.23
CA GLY A 138 2.93 16.16 8.59
C GLY A 138 4.12 15.21 8.63
N CYS A 139 4.16 14.23 7.73
CA CYS A 139 5.29 13.31 7.58
C CYS A 139 6.57 14.05 7.20
N VAL A 140 6.51 14.90 6.19
CA VAL A 140 7.68 15.66 5.70
C VAL A 140 8.24 16.56 6.80
N ARG A 141 7.39 17.30 7.50
CA ARG A 141 7.82 18.15 8.63
C ARG A 141 8.47 17.35 9.74
N THR A 142 7.91 16.20 10.09
CA THR A 142 8.48 15.34 11.13
C THR A 142 9.85 14.79 10.72
N ILE A 143 10.01 14.39 9.47
CA ILE A 143 11.29 13.91 8.94
C ILE A 143 12.34 15.04 8.99
N ILE A 144 11.99 16.24 8.54
CA ILE A 144 12.89 17.39 8.53
C ILE A 144 13.32 17.79 9.95
N LYS A 145 12.37 17.86 10.88
CA LYS A 145 12.66 18.18 12.30
C LYS A 145 13.60 17.17 12.96
N ASN A 146 13.59 15.92 12.48
CA ASN A 146 14.39 14.83 13.01
C ASN A 146 15.47 14.36 12.04
N LYS A 147 15.86 15.20 11.08
CA LYS A 147 16.88 14.84 10.08
C LYS A 147 18.22 14.40 10.65
N HIS A 148 18.56 14.86 11.86
CA HIS A 148 19.77 14.44 12.60
C HIS A 148 19.76 12.96 12.99
N LEU A 149 18.59 12.31 12.99
CA LEU A 149 18.44 10.88 13.26
C LEU A 149 18.57 10.02 11.99
N LEU A 150 18.53 10.64 10.81
CA LEU A 150 18.58 9.93 9.53
C LEU A 150 20.02 9.51 9.19
N LYS A 151 20.14 8.35 8.56
CA LYS A 151 21.39 7.93 7.92
C LYS A 151 21.71 8.84 6.74
N SER A 152 23.00 8.96 6.40
CA SER A 152 23.47 9.90 5.37
C SER A 152 22.84 9.71 3.99
N ASP A 153 22.63 8.47 3.57
CA ASP A 153 21.98 8.14 2.30
C ASP A 153 20.48 8.51 2.28
N VAL A 154 19.78 8.31 3.39
CA VAL A 154 18.39 8.70 3.54
C VAL A 154 18.24 10.22 3.66
N LYS A 155 19.12 10.86 4.42
CA LYS A 155 19.18 12.31 4.56
C LYS A 155 19.36 13.01 3.22
N ALA A 156 20.19 12.45 2.34
CA ALA A 156 20.43 13.00 1.00
C ALA A 156 19.14 13.06 0.14
N LEU A 157 18.14 12.21 0.39
CA LEU A 157 16.86 12.25 -0.31
C LEU A 157 16.03 13.51 0.00
N TYR A 158 16.35 14.19 1.08
CA TYR A 158 15.65 15.38 1.59
C TYR A 158 16.49 16.64 1.63
N GLU A 159 17.73 16.63 1.14
CA GLU A 159 18.62 17.78 1.17
C GLU A 159 18.12 18.98 0.36
N SER A 160 17.31 18.74 -0.66
CA SER A 160 16.69 19.80 -1.46
C SER A 160 15.54 20.53 -0.75
N LEU A 161 15.25 20.18 0.51
CA LEU A 161 14.17 20.74 1.33
C LEU A 161 14.62 21.92 2.23
N GLU A 162 15.83 22.36 2.11
CA GLU A 162 16.32 23.55 2.82
C GLU A 162 16.02 24.84 2.10
#